data_5075870aa4a485ded6e6df2cc2065f7d
#
_entry.id   5075870aa4a485ded6e6df2cc2065f7d
#
_cell.length_a   1.000
_cell.length_b   1.000
_cell.length_c   1.000
_cell.angle_alpha   90.00
_cell.angle_beta   90.00
_cell.angle_gamma   90.00
#
_symmetry.space_group_name_H-M   'P 1'
#
loop_
_entity.id
_entity.type
_entity.pdbx_description
1 polymer ?
#
loop_
_entity_poly.entity_id
_entity_poly.type
_entity_poly.pdbx_seq_one_letter_code
_entity_poly.pdbx_strand_id
1 'polypeptide(L)'
;MTFNLDKFQIQAIDSINKDFNVLVVAPTGSGKTYIAEKAIEKYTKQNQNVIYTTPIKALSNQKYNDFTNLNIDTGLLTGDRTLKPDSELIVATTEILRNMIYSNDERLKQIGLIVLDEVHYLSDSERGTTWEEIIIHAPKNIKFLFLSATIRNKEEFHNWIVSLRGKTDLVHSNIRPVPLEISLVGLNPHNEQLKIIKSSKDKRNNKIFKFEKQYRRYKR
;
A
#
# COMPACT_ATOMS: atom_id res chain seq x y z
N MET A 1 15.63 19.88 10.93
CA MET A 1 15.74 18.45 11.31
C MET A 1 16.18 17.70 10.08
N THR A 2 17.38 17.11 10.10
CA THR A 2 17.83 16.22 9.02
C THR A 2 17.01 14.93 9.12
N PHE A 3 16.15 14.70 8.12
CA PHE A 3 15.34 13.49 8.03
C PHE A 3 16.28 12.34 7.64
N ASN A 4 16.59 11.46 8.59
CA ASN A 4 17.38 10.27 8.32
C ASN A 4 16.46 9.19 7.72
N LEU A 5 16.76 8.80 6.50
CA LEU A 5 16.04 7.70 5.84
C LEU A 5 16.38 6.36 6.49
N ASP A 6 15.38 5.50 6.62
CA ASP A 6 15.57 4.12 7.01
C ASP A 6 16.27 3.32 5.90
N LYS A 7 17.01 2.28 6.28
CA LYS A 7 17.76 1.43 5.34
C LYS A 7 16.88 0.88 4.20
N PHE A 8 15.65 0.47 4.52
CA PHE A 8 14.74 -0.06 3.50
C PHE A 8 14.27 1.03 2.51
N GLN A 9 14.12 2.28 2.97
CA GLN A 9 13.77 3.41 2.10
C GLN A 9 14.92 3.69 1.12
N ILE A 10 16.16 3.73 1.62
CA ILE A 10 17.36 3.91 0.77
C ILE A 10 17.43 2.79 -0.27
N GLN A 11 17.30 1.54 0.15
CA GLN A 11 17.33 0.38 -0.74
C GLN A 11 16.25 0.45 -1.82
N ALA A 12 15.02 0.81 -1.47
CA ALA A 12 13.93 0.95 -2.42
C ALA A 12 14.20 2.05 -3.45
N ILE A 13 14.68 3.22 -2.99
CA ILE A 13 15.02 4.35 -3.86
C ILE A 13 16.18 3.98 -4.81
N ASP A 14 17.20 3.28 -4.32
CA ASP A 14 18.31 2.81 -5.15
C ASP A 14 17.85 1.84 -6.24
N SER A 15 16.91 0.94 -5.94
CA SER A 15 16.34 0.03 -6.91
C SER A 15 15.49 0.77 -7.95
N ILE A 16 14.71 1.75 -7.52
CA ILE A 16 13.95 2.64 -8.41
C ILE A 16 14.91 3.39 -9.34
N ASN A 17 16.02 3.90 -8.84
CA ASN A 17 17.02 4.63 -9.63
C ASN A 17 17.69 3.75 -10.70
N LYS A 18 17.72 2.45 -10.51
CA LYS A 18 18.20 1.44 -11.48
C LYS A 18 17.13 0.98 -12.47
N ASP A 19 15.96 1.61 -12.49
CA ASP A 19 14.80 1.24 -13.32
C ASP A 19 14.30 -0.19 -13.11
N PHE A 20 14.40 -0.71 -11.88
CA PHE A 20 13.80 -1.98 -11.52
C PHE A 20 12.35 -1.77 -11.04
N ASN A 21 11.52 -2.80 -11.20
CA ASN A 21 10.29 -2.87 -10.43
C ASN A 21 10.65 -3.08 -8.95
N VAL A 22 9.86 -2.56 -8.04
CA VAL A 22 10.15 -2.67 -6.61
C VAL A 22 8.90 -3.07 -5.84
N LEU A 23 9.01 -4.13 -5.03
CA LEU A 23 7.99 -4.51 -4.05
C LEU A 23 8.47 -4.10 -2.65
N VAL A 24 7.80 -3.11 -2.07
CA VAL A 24 8.07 -2.65 -0.71
C VAL A 24 7.04 -3.23 0.25
N VAL A 25 7.49 -4.02 1.21
CA VAL A 25 6.66 -4.62 2.27
C VAL A 25 7.11 -4.07 3.61
N ALA A 26 6.34 -3.15 4.18
CA ALA A 26 6.69 -2.50 5.45
C ALA A 26 5.43 -2.07 6.21
N PRO A 27 5.47 -2.04 7.56
CA PRO A 27 4.30 -1.69 8.37
C PRO A 27 3.70 -0.33 7.98
N THR A 28 2.41 -0.15 8.28
CA THR A 28 1.75 1.16 8.15
C THR A 28 2.47 2.20 9.02
N GLY A 29 2.63 3.41 8.51
CA GLY A 29 3.36 4.49 9.18
C GLY A 29 4.89 4.42 9.05
N SER A 30 5.45 3.47 8.27
CA SER A 30 6.90 3.34 8.07
C SER A 30 7.49 4.30 7.02
N GLY A 31 6.67 5.18 6.43
CA GLY A 31 7.16 6.14 5.42
C GLY A 31 7.23 5.58 3.99
N LYS A 32 6.39 4.58 3.63
CA LYS A 32 6.29 4.07 2.25
C LYS A 32 5.92 5.16 1.24
N THR A 33 5.06 6.11 1.64
CA THR A 33 4.67 7.24 0.79
C THR A 33 5.87 8.07 0.33
N TYR A 34 6.87 8.27 1.21
CA TYR A 34 8.10 8.98 0.83
C TYR A 34 8.86 8.28 -0.31
N ILE A 35 8.87 6.95 -0.34
CA ILE A 35 9.49 6.20 -1.46
C ILE A 35 8.74 6.50 -2.76
N ALA A 36 7.40 6.55 -2.70
CA ALA A 36 6.58 6.91 -3.86
C ALA A 36 6.84 8.36 -4.32
N GLU A 37 6.96 9.31 -3.40
CA GLU A 37 7.30 10.70 -3.72
C GLU A 37 8.64 10.79 -4.48
N LYS A 38 9.65 10.04 -4.04
CA LYS A 38 10.95 9.98 -4.73
C LYS A 38 10.88 9.30 -6.08
N ALA A 39 10.03 8.27 -6.23
CA ALA A 39 9.78 7.65 -7.50
C ALA A 39 9.06 8.60 -8.47
N ILE A 40 8.03 9.30 -8.02
CA ILE A 40 7.31 10.32 -8.79
C ILE A 40 8.29 11.39 -9.27
N GLU A 41 9.07 11.98 -8.35
CA GLU A 41 10.08 12.99 -8.66
C GLU A 41 11.07 12.53 -9.75
N LYS A 42 11.52 11.27 -9.69
CA LYS A 42 12.44 10.72 -10.70
C LYS A 42 11.80 10.68 -12.09
N TYR A 43 10.60 10.10 -12.19
CA TYR A 43 9.97 9.87 -13.49
C TYR A 43 9.48 11.17 -14.13
N THR A 44 8.93 12.11 -13.35
CA THR A 44 8.51 13.43 -13.86
C THR A 44 9.70 14.25 -14.37
N LYS A 45 10.87 14.19 -13.69
CA LYS A 45 12.12 14.78 -14.20
C LYS A 45 12.60 14.18 -15.53
N GLN A 46 12.15 12.99 -15.87
CA GLN A 46 12.45 12.32 -17.14
C GLN A 46 11.35 12.57 -18.21
N ASN A 47 10.42 13.49 -17.95
CA ASN A 47 9.24 13.76 -18.78
C ASN A 47 8.35 12.51 -18.97
N GLN A 48 8.26 11.68 -17.96
CA GLN A 48 7.38 10.51 -17.90
C GLN A 48 6.33 10.72 -16.82
N ASN A 49 5.08 10.47 -17.17
CA ASN A 49 3.96 10.59 -16.24
C ASN A 49 3.88 9.38 -15.33
N VAL A 50 3.24 9.58 -14.18
CA VAL A 50 3.08 8.54 -13.15
C VAL A 50 1.60 8.34 -12.84
N ILE A 51 1.16 7.10 -12.71
CA ILE A 51 -0.15 6.78 -12.13
C ILE A 51 0.06 6.23 -10.72
N TYR A 52 -0.58 6.86 -9.74
CA TYR A 52 -0.65 6.39 -8.35
C TYR A 52 -2.04 5.83 -8.08
N THR A 53 -2.13 4.54 -7.74
CA THR A 53 -3.44 3.93 -7.47
C THR A 53 -3.64 3.58 -6.01
N THR A 54 -4.89 3.68 -5.60
CA THR A 54 -5.36 3.25 -4.28
C THR A 54 -6.60 2.35 -4.43
N PRO A 55 -6.88 1.46 -3.45
CA PRO A 55 -7.99 0.53 -3.54
C PRO A 55 -9.38 1.16 -3.35
N ILE A 56 -9.47 2.37 -2.82
CA ILE A 56 -10.74 3.04 -2.53
C ILE A 56 -10.68 4.54 -2.82
N LYS A 57 -11.82 5.10 -3.24
CA LYS A 57 -11.98 6.52 -3.58
C LYS A 57 -11.55 7.49 -2.47
N ALA A 58 -11.84 7.16 -1.21
CA ALA A 58 -11.47 8.01 -0.08
C ALA A 58 -9.95 8.21 0.01
N LEU A 59 -9.18 7.13 -0.17
CA LEU A 59 -7.71 7.19 -0.21
C LEU A 59 -7.21 7.92 -1.44
N SER A 60 -7.85 7.76 -2.62
CA SER A 60 -7.50 8.51 -3.82
C SER A 60 -7.67 10.02 -3.60
N ASN A 61 -8.78 10.46 -3.02
CA ASN A 61 -9.01 11.87 -2.69
C ASN A 61 -7.97 12.39 -1.68
N GLN A 62 -7.63 11.61 -0.66
CA GLN A 62 -6.61 11.98 0.32
C GLN A 62 -5.25 12.14 -0.38
N LYS A 63 -4.82 11.16 -1.18
CA LYS A 63 -3.53 11.21 -1.89
C LYS A 63 -3.46 12.37 -2.90
N TYR A 64 -4.55 12.64 -3.60
CA TYR A 64 -4.65 13.82 -4.45
C TYR A 64 -4.37 15.11 -3.67
N ASN A 65 -5.00 15.29 -2.50
CA ASN A 65 -4.76 16.46 -1.66
C ASN A 65 -3.32 16.49 -1.11
N ASP A 66 -2.80 15.33 -0.64
CA ASP A 66 -1.44 15.21 -0.13
C ASP A 66 -0.41 15.67 -1.17
N PHE A 67 -0.48 15.15 -2.41
CA PHE A 67 0.45 15.49 -3.48
C PHE A 67 0.27 16.91 -4.00
N THR A 68 -0.96 17.41 -4.08
CA THR A 68 -1.24 18.82 -4.44
C THR A 68 -0.62 19.78 -3.42
N ASN A 69 -0.71 19.46 -2.13
CA ASN A 69 -0.09 20.26 -1.05
C ASN A 69 1.45 20.27 -1.12
N LEU A 70 2.05 19.25 -1.75
CA LEU A 70 3.49 19.20 -2.04
C LEU A 70 3.87 19.94 -3.34
N ASN A 71 2.91 20.67 -3.95
CA ASN A 71 3.07 21.38 -5.23
C ASN A 71 3.45 20.46 -6.41
N ILE A 72 3.03 19.19 -6.38
CA ILE A 72 3.15 18.29 -7.52
C ILE A 72 1.93 18.52 -8.44
N ASP A 73 2.15 18.65 -9.75
CA ASP A 73 1.04 18.71 -10.71
C ASP A 73 0.28 17.39 -10.70
N THR A 74 -0.89 17.40 -10.08
CA THR A 74 -1.64 16.19 -9.74
C THR A 74 -3.05 16.23 -10.31
N GLY A 75 -3.43 15.16 -10.99
CA GLY A 75 -4.79 14.87 -11.43
C GLY A 75 -5.46 13.81 -10.57
N LEU A 76 -6.79 13.74 -10.64
CA LEU A 76 -7.59 12.73 -9.93
C LEU A 76 -8.58 12.07 -10.89
N LEU A 77 -8.55 10.74 -10.95
CA LEU A 77 -9.50 9.93 -11.72
C LEU A 77 -10.17 8.90 -10.80
N THR A 78 -11.45 9.11 -10.51
CA THR A 78 -12.30 8.17 -9.79
C THR A 78 -13.60 7.93 -10.58
N GLY A 79 -14.40 6.95 -10.19
CA GLY A 79 -15.64 6.66 -10.91
C GLY A 79 -16.66 7.81 -10.95
N ASP A 80 -16.53 8.81 -10.09
CA ASP A 80 -17.44 9.96 -9.95
C ASP A 80 -16.76 11.31 -10.16
N ARG A 81 -15.42 11.37 -10.26
CA ARG A 81 -14.68 12.63 -10.39
C ARG A 81 -13.52 12.50 -11.36
N THR A 82 -13.37 13.48 -12.22
CA THR A 82 -12.22 13.68 -13.10
C THR A 82 -11.71 15.10 -12.91
N LEU A 83 -10.48 15.24 -12.43
CA LEU A 83 -9.80 16.53 -12.25
C LEU A 83 -8.44 16.45 -12.92
N LYS A 84 -8.09 17.43 -13.76
CA LYS A 84 -6.79 17.54 -14.43
C LYS A 84 -6.28 16.19 -14.98
N PRO A 85 -6.99 15.55 -15.93
CA PRO A 85 -6.68 14.19 -16.38
C PRO A 85 -5.34 14.03 -17.10
N ASP A 86 -4.71 15.15 -17.50
CA ASP A 86 -3.45 15.18 -18.25
C ASP A 86 -2.26 15.64 -17.41
N SER A 87 -2.40 15.65 -16.07
CA SER A 87 -1.30 16.00 -15.15
C SER A 87 -0.18 14.96 -15.18
N GLU A 88 1.03 15.39 -14.79
CA GLU A 88 2.21 14.51 -14.69
C GLU A 88 2.02 13.36 -13.70
N LEU A 89 1.31 13.60 -12.59
CA LEU A 89 0.88 12.60 -11.65
C LEU A 89 -0.64 12.45 -11.70
N ILE A 90 -1.12 11.25 -11.97
CA ILE A 90 -2.55 10.92 -11.93
C ILE A 90 -2.81 10.01 -10.74
N VAL A 91 -3.60 10.47 -9.78
CA VAL A 91 -4.11 9.62 -8.71
C VAL A 91 -5.42 8.98 -9.17
N ALA A 92 -5.51 7.66 -9.12
CA ALA A 92 -6.68 6.93 -9.62
C ALA A 92 -7.08 5.77 -8.69
N THR A 93 -8.31 5.30 -8.81
CA THR A 93 -8.66 3.99 -8.24
C THR A 93 -8.14 2.86 -9.15
N THR A 94 -7.95 1.68 -8.58
CA THR A 94 -7.46 0.51 -9.32
C THR A 94 -8.38 0.14 -10.49
N GLU A 95 -9.69 0.27 -10.32
CA GLU A 95 -10.67 -0.02 -11.35
C GLU A 95 -10.53 0.93 -12.56
N ILE A 96 -10.23 2.20 -12.30
CA ILE A 96 -10.00 3.18 -13.38
C ILE A 96 -8.73 2.82 -14.16
N LEU A 97 -7.63 2.52 -13.48
CA LEU A 97 -6.40 2.11 -14.16
C LEU A 97 -6.61 0.83 -14.99
N ARG A 98 -7.30 -0.17 -14.44
CA ARG A 98 -7.66 -1.37 -15.20
C ARG A 98 -8.43 -1.03 -16.46
N ASN A 99 -9.44 -0.16 -16.36
CA ASN A 99 -10.25 0.24 -17.52
C ASN A 99 -9.41 1.00 -18.56
N MET A 100 -8.48 1.86 -18.13
CA MET A 100 -7.53 2.53 -19.04
C MET A 100 -6.67 1.50 -19.80
N ILE A 101 -6.19 0.45 -19.12
CA ILE A 101 -5.39 -0.60 -19.75
C ILE A 101 -6.22 -1.35 -20.80
N TYR A 102 -7.43 -1.77 -20.46
CA TYR A 102 -8.29 -2.51 -21.39
C TYR A 102 -8.78 -1.68 -22.57
N SER A 103 -8.98 -0.37 -22.39
CA SER A 103 -9.35 0.54 -23.47
C SER A 103 -8.17 1.01 -24.32
N ASN A 104 -6.94 0.61 -23.99
CA ASN A 104 -5.70 1.13 -24.58
C ASN A 104 -5.65 2.67 -24.57
N ASP A 105 -5.94 3.28 -23.42
CA ASP A 105 -5.97 4.72 -23.23
C ASP A 105 -4.65 5.36 -23.68
N GLU A 106 -4.72 6.38 -24.53
CA GLU A 106 -3.56 7.05 -25.11
C GLU A 106 -2.58 7.60 -24.07
N ARG A 107 -3.08 7.98 -22.90
CA ARG A 107 -2.26 8.48 -21.79
C ARG A 107 -1.24 7.47 -21.33
N LEU A 108 -1.53 6.15 -21.45
CA LEU A 108 -0.59 5.09 -21.06
C LEU A 108 0.74 5.14 -21.84
N LYS A 109 0.77 5.76 -23.01
CA LYS A 109 2.00 5.94 -23.82
C LYS A 109 3.04 6.84 -23.15
N GLN A 110 2.59 7.75 -22.28
CA GLN A 110 3.45 8.68 -21.55
C GLN A 110 3.77 8.19 -20.13
N ILE A 111 3.12 7.11 -19.66
CA ILE A 111 3.33 6.58 -18.33
C ILE A 111 4.64 5.79 -18.27
N GLY A 112 5.54 6.21 -17.39
CA GLY A 112 6.76 5.47 -17.07
C GLY A 112 6.65 4.60 -15.83
N LEU A 113 5.80 5.01 -14.87
CA LEU A 113 5.65 4.34 -13.58
C LEU A 113 4.18 4.19 -13.18
N ILE A 114 3.83 3.02 -12.67
CA ILE A 114 2.59 2.78 -11.91
C ILE A 114 2.97 2.48 -10.47
N VAL A 115 2.43 3.27 -9.54
CA VAL A 115 2.48 2.99 -8.10
C VAL A 115 1.20 2.31 -7.70
N LEU A 116 1.30 1.08 -7.24
CA LEU A 116 0.18 0.32 -6.68
C LEU A 116 0.29 0.37 -5.15
N ASP A 117 -0.53 1.21 -4.52
CA ASP A 117 -0.54 1.34 -3.05
C ASP A 117 -1.51 0.35 -2.41
N GLU A 118 -1.18 -0.09 -1.20
CA GLU A 118 -1.95 -1.04 -0.39
C GLU A 118 -2.18 -2.41 -1.09
N VAL A 119 -1.15 -2.92 -1.77
CA VAL A 119 -1.23 -4.17 -2.57
C VAL A 119 -1.66 -5.39 -1.74
N HIS A 120 -1.62 -5.34 -0.41
CA HIS A 120 -2.12 -6.42 0.43
C HIS A 120 -3.63 -6.70 0.27
N TYR A 121 -4.41 -5.78 -0.30
CA TYR A 121 -5.79 -6.02 -0.73
C TYR A 121 -5.93 -7.02 -1.89
N LEU A 122 -4.83 -7.44 -2.51
CA LEU A 122 -4.80 -8.59 -3.44
C LEU A 122 -5.38 -9.87 -2.83
N SER A 123 -5.29 -10.03 -1.51
CA SER A 123 -5.89 -11.15 -0.78
C SER A 123 -7.41 -11.04 -0.59
N ASP A 124 -8.01 -9.93 -1.00
CA ASP A 124 -9.46 -9.71 -0.96
C ASP A 124 -10.12 -10.44 -2.14
N SER A 125 -11.07 -11.33 -1.86
CA SER A 125 -11.72 -12.19 -2.86
C SER A 125 -12.51 -11.42 -3.92
N GLU A 126 -12.96 -10.20 -3.62
CA GLU A 126 -13.76 -9.39 -4.54
C GLU A 126 -12.89 -8.44 -5.39
N ARG A 127 -11.75 -8.00 -4.87
CA ARG A 127 -10.90 -6.97 -5.50
C ARG A 127 -9.56 -7.48 -6.03
N GLY A 128 -9.12 -8.66 -5.59
CA GLY A 128 -7.81 -9.22 -5.94
C GLY A 128 -7.61 -9.34 -7.45
N THR A 129 -8.63 -9.75 -8.18
CA THR A 129 -8.59 -9.92 -9.65
C THR A 129 -8.24 -8.63 -10.39
N THR A 130 -8.72 -7.47 -9.92
CA THR A 130 -8.41 -6.17 -10.56
C THR A 130 -6.91 -5.86 -10.53
N TRP A 131 -6.23 -6.16 -9.42
CA TRP A 131 -4.78 -5.97 -9.29
C TRP A 131 -3.99 -6.91 -10.20
N GLU A 132 -4.39 -8.18 -10.26
CA GLU A 132 -3.78 -9.18 -11.13
C GLU A 132 -3.90 -8.76 -12.60
N GLU A 133 -5.09 -8.33 -13.03
CA GLU A 133 -5.34 -7.85 -14.39
C GLU A 133 -4.44 -6.66 -14.75
N ILE A 134 -4.28 -5.69 -13.86
CA ILE A 134 -3.37 -4.56 -14.05
C ILE A 134 -1.92 -5.04 -14.23
N ILE A 135 -1.43 -5.92 -13.35
CA ILE A 135 -0.06 -6.41 -13.39
C ILE A 135 0.20 -7.23 -14.66
N ILE A 136 -0.75 -8.02 -15.10
CA ILE A 136 -0.63 -8.88 -16.30
C ILE A 136 -0.67 -8.04 -17.58
N HIS A 137 -1.65 -7.14 -17.70
CA HIS A 137 -2.01 -6.51 -18.97
C HIS A 137 -1.41 -5.11 -19.20
N ALA A 138 -0.86 -4.45 -18.17
CA ALA A 138 -0.20 -3.17 -18.38
C ALA A 138 0.97 -3.27 -19.40
N PRO A 139 1.23 -2.22 -20.19
CA PRO A 139 2.33 -2.18 -21.13
C PRO A 139 3.67 -2.57 -20.49
N LYS A 140 4.48 -3.37 -21.18
CA LYS A 140 5.73 -3.97 -20.61
C LYS A 140 6.82 -2.95 -20.31
N ASN A 141 6.81 -1.81 -20.97
CA ASN A 141 7.75 -0.70 -20.73
C ASN A 141 7.48 0.06 -19.43
N ILE A 142 6.25 -0.01 -18.89
CA ILE A 142 5.87 0.68 -17.65
C ILE A 142 6.47 -0.07 -16.46
N LYS A 143 7.14 0.66 -15.57
CA LYS A 143 7.67 0.12 -14.31
C LYS A 143 6.62 0.15 -13.21
N PHE A 144 6.83 -0.71 -12.20
CA PHE A 144 5.92 -0.80 -11.07
C PHE A 144 6.65 -0.56 -9.74
N LEU A 145 6.00 0.23 -8.90
CA LEU A 145 6.29 0.33 -7.48
C LEU A 145 5.09 -0.19 -6.69
N PHE A 146 5.26 -1.33 -6.05
CA PHE A 146 4.25 -1.96 -5.20
C PHE A 146 4.50 -1.56 -3.75
N LEU A 147 3.51 -0.95 -3.10
CA LEU A 147 3.57 -0.60 -1.69
C LEU A 147 2.58 -1.44 -0.91
N SER A 148 3.04 -2.11 0.13
CA SER A 148 2.22 -3.02 0.91
C SER A 148 2.49 -2.91 2.40
N ALA A 149 1.46 -3.16 3.21
CA ALA A 149 1.65 -3.56 4.58
C ALA A 149 2.27 -4.98 4.65
N THR A 150 2.39 -5.56 5.82
CA THR A 150 2.97 -6.89 6.00
C THR A 150 2.12 -7.96 5.31
N ILE A 151 2.70 -8.69 4.35
CA ILE A 151 2.10 -9.85 3.67
C ILE A 151 2.81 -11.14 4.14
N ARG A 152 2.07 -12.23 4.31
CA ARG A 152 2.64 -13.52 4.78
C ARG A 152 3.46 -14.22 3.70
N ASN A 153 2.98 -14.21 2.45
CA ASN A 153 3.57 -14.89 1.29
C ASN A 153 4.30 -13.92 0.34
N LYS A 154 5.04 -12.95 0.88
CA LYS A 154 5.71 -11.90 0.10
C LYS A 154 6.71 -12.44 -0.91
N GLU A 155 7.40 -13.54 -0.62
CA GLU A 155 8.36 -14.18 -1.51
C GLU A 155 7.66 -14.82 -2.71
N GLU A 156 6.54 -15.50 -2.50
CA GLU A 156 5.73 -16.09 -3.57
C GLU A 156 5.17 -15.00 -4.49
N PHE A 157 4.61 -13.95 -3.90
CA PHE A 157 4.10 -12.81 -4.63
C PHE A 157 5.20 -12.10 -5.43
N HIS A 158 6.37 -11.89 -4.84
CA HIS A 158 7.53 -11.34 -5.53
C HIS A 158 7.93 -12.19 -6.74
N ASN A 159 8.05 -13.51 -6.59
CA ASN A 159 8.41 -14.42 -7.68
C ASN A 159 7.39 -14.38 -8.82
N TRP A 160 6.11 -14.27 -8.48
CA TRP A 160 5.04 -14.09 -9.47
C TRP A 160 5.20 -12.77 -10.24
N ILE A 161 5.47 -11.65 -9.55
CA ILE A 161 5.75 -10.37 -10.22
C ILE A 161 6.97 -10.48 -11.14
N VAL A 162 8.06 -11.11 -10.68
CA VAL A 162 9.27 -11.31 -11.48
C VAL A 162 8.95 -12.07 -12.77
N SER A 163 8.12 -13.11 -12.71
CA SER A 163 7.73 -13.90 -13.88
C SER A 163 6.95 -13.09 -14.92
N LEU A 164 6.18 -12.10 -14.48
CA LEU A 164 5.34 -11.27 -15.35
C LEU A 164 6.02 -9.99 -15.84
N ARG A 165 6.78 -9.33 -14.96
CA ARG A 165 7.29 -7.96 -15.16
C ARG A 165 8.81 -7.89 -15.23
N GLY A 166 9.49 -9.03 -15.10
CA GLY A 166 10.96 -9.10 -15.12
C GLY A 166 11.57 -8.62 -13.80
N LYS A 167 12.76 -8.04 -13.87
CA LYS A 167 13.55 -7.72 -12.69
C LYS A 167 12.78 -6.85 -11.70
N THR A 168 12.61 -7.38 -10.51
CA THR A 168 11.87 -6.77 -9.39
C THR A 168 12.67 -6.98 -8.12
N ASP A 169 12.91 -5.92 -7.35
CA ASP A 169 13.55 -6.03 -6.05
C ASP A 169 12.50 -6.12 -4.93
N LEU A 170 12.69 -7.06 -4.02
CA LEU A 170 11.91 -7.18 -2.79
C LEU A 170 12.62 -6.44 -1.65
N VAL A 171 12.01 -5.38 -1.19
CA VAL A 171 12.49 -4.57 -0.06
C VAL A 171 11.52 -4.70 1.10
N HIS A 172 11.98 -5.12 2.27
CA HIS A 172 11.09 -5.29 3.41
C HIS A 172 11.66 -4.73 4.71
N SER A 173 10.75 -4.31 5.58
CA SER A 173 11.05 -3.91 6.97
C SER A 173 9.97 -4.41 7.89
N ASN A 174 10.37 -4.90 9.06
CA ASN A 174 9.45 -5.30 10.13
C ASN A 174 9.43 -4.27 11.27
N ILE A 175 10.21 -3.19 11.14
CA ILE A 175 10.33 -2.16 12.17
C ILE A 175 9.11 -1.24 12.09
N ARG A 176 8.37 -1.13 13.19
CA ARG A 176 7.32 -0.12 13.35
C ARG A 176 7.91 1.12 14.01
N PRO A 177 7.85 2.29 13.34
CA PRO A 177 8.31 3.55 13.96
C PRO A 177 7.51 3.90 15.21
N VAL A 178 6.21 3.62 15.20
CA VAL A 178 5.32 3.79 16.35
C VAL A 178 4.93 2.42 16.89
N PRO A 179 5.30 2.08 18.13
CA PRO A 179 4.92 0.82 18.76
C PRO A 179 3.39 0.68 18.83
N LEU A 180 2.88 -0.51 18.48
CA LEU A 180 1.47 -0.83 18.62
C LEU A 180 1.25 -1.54 19.96
N GLU A 181 0.45 -0.93 20.84
CA GLU A 181 -0.03 -1.59 22.05
C GLU A 181 -1.41 -2.20 21.79
N ILE A 182 -1.49 -3.53 21.77
CA ILE A 182 -2.75 -4.24 21.59
C ILE A 182 -3.37 -4.48 22.96
N SER A 183 -4.56 -3.93 23.17
CA SER A 183 -5.36 -4.17 24.38
C SER A 183 -6.60 -4.99 24.02
N LEU A 184 -6.82 -6.08 24.74
CA LEU A 184 -8.07 -6.82 24.68
C LEU A 184 -9.05 -6.18 25.65
N VAL A 185 -10.23 -5.83 25.18
CA VAL A 185 -11.31 -5.29 26.01
C VAL A 185 -12.38 -6.35 26.15
N GLY A 186 -12.73 -6.71 27.38
CA GLY A 186 -13.79 -7.65 27.68
C GLY A 186 -14.84 -7.02 28.60
N LEU A 187 -16.12 -7.39 28.43
CA LEU A 187 -17.19 -7.04 29.36
C LEU A 187 -17.11 -7.94 30.62
N ASN A 188 -17.16 -7.31 31.77
CA ASN A 188 -17.35 -8.05 33.03
C ASN A 188 -18.84 -8.45 33.15
N PRO A 189 -19.15 -9.77 33.16
CA PRO A 189 -20.55 -10.20 33.16
C PRO A 189 -21.35 -9.84 34.42
N HIS A 190 -20.69 -9.42 35.50
CA HIS A 190 -21.38 -9.10 36.77
C HIS A 190 -21.76 -7.63 36.94
N ASN A 191 -21.10 -6.70 36.20
CA ASN A 191 -21.35 -5.26 36.36
C ASN A 191 -21.35 -4.49 35.03
N GLU A 192 -21.34 -5.20 33.89
CA GLU A 192 -21.32 -4.65 32.54
C GLU A 192 -20.17 -3.65 32.25
N GLN A 193 -19.17 -3.59 33.13
CA GLN A 193 -18.02 -2.70 32.94
C GLN A 193 -17.01 -3.30 31.98
N LEU A 194 -16.51 -2.46 31.04
CA LEU A 194 -15.42 -2.80 30.16
C LEU A 194 -14.11 -2.92 30.95
N LYS A 195 -13.48 -4.09 30.89
CA LYS A 195 -12.18 -4.31 31.50
C LYS A 195 -11.11 -4.44 30.43
N ILE A 196 -10.13 -3.54 30.41
CA ILE A 196 -8.99 -3.62 29.52
C ILE A 196 -8.03 -4.69 30.03
N ILE A 197 -7.80 -5.69 29.19
CA ILE A 197 -6.81 -6.76 29.43
C ILE A 197 -5.60 -6.44 28.56
N LYS A 198 -4.55 -5.87 29.14
CA LYS A 198 -3.28 -5.66 28.42
C LYS A 198 -2.63 -6.99 28.11
N SER A 199 -2.38 -7.29 26.84
CA SER A 199 -1.53 -8.40 26.46
C SER A 199 -0.08 -7.93 26.43
N SER A 200 0.80 -8.52 27.21
CA SER A 200 2.25 -8.36 27.08
C SER A 200 2.76 -9.23 25.91
N LYS A 201 3.73 -8.74 25.19
CA LYS A 201 4.23 -9.20 23.88
C LYS A 201 4.55 -10.68 23.70
N ASP A 202 4.71 -11.52 24.76
CA ASP A 202 5.32 -12.84 24.57
C ASP A 202 4.87 -13.97 25.51
N LYS A 203 3.83 -13.82 26.28
CA LYS A 203 3.31 -14.93 27.08
C LYS A 203 1.79 -14.97 27.02
N ARG A 204 1.23 -16.15 26.71
CA ARG A 204 -0.19 -16.43 26.86
C ARG A 204 -0.62 -15.91 28.23
N ASN A 205 -1.33 -14.79 28.22
CA ASN A 205 -1.64 -14.08 29.44
C ASN A 205 -2.67 -14.91 30.21
N ASN A 206 -2.29 -15.47 31.33
CA ASN A 206 -3.16 -16.27 32.22
C ASN A 206 -4.46 -15.51 32.59
N LYS A 207 -4.47 -14.17 32.47
CA LYS A 207 -5.66 -13.34 32.65
C LYS A 207 -6.70 -13.52 31.56
N ILE A 208 -6.28 -13.71 30.29
CA ILE A 208 -7.20 -13.95 29.15
C ILE A 208 -7.87 -15.31 29.34
N PHE A 209 -7.11 -16.35 29.74
CA PHE A 209 -7.64 -17.69 30.03
C PHE A 209 -8.64 -17.70 31.20
N LYS A 210 -8.37 -16.94 32.25
CA LYS A 210 -9.29 -16.78 33.38
C LYS A 210 -10.58 -16.07 32.95
N PHE A 211 -10.48 -15.07 32.10
CA PHE A 211 -11.64 -14.32 31.59
C PHE A 211 -12.52 -15.17 30.67
N GLU A 212 -11.93 -15.93 29.73
CA GLU A 212 -12.68 -16.88 28.89
C GLU A 212 -13.39 -17.95 29.72
N LYS A 213 -12.73 -18.46 30.76
CA LYS A 213 -13.30 -19.48 31.66
C LYS A 213 -14.47 -18.93 32.50
N GLN A 214 -14.38 -17.66 32.93
CA GLN A 214 -15.49 -16.94 33.58
C GLN A 214 -16.66 -16.67 32.65
N TYR A 215 -16.38 -16.20 31.41
CA TYR A 215 -17.39 -15.92 30.41
C TYR A 215 -18.14 -17.19 29.96
N ARG A 216 -17.46 -18.30 29.77
CA ARG A 216 -18.08 -19.59 29.44
C ARG A 216 -18.97 -20.14 30.57
N ARG A 217 -18.65 -19.84 31.85
CA ARG A 217 -19.50 -20.22 33.01
C ARG A 217 -20.75 -19.37 33.11
N TYR A 218 -20.72 -18.13 32.64
CA TYR A 218 -21.86 -17.21 32.66
C TYR A 218 -22.87 -17.50 31.54
N LYS A 219 -22.44 -18.09 30.42
CA LYS A 219 -23.32 -18.50 29.31
C LYS A 219 -24.01 -19.85 29.49
N ARG A 220 -23.72 -20.60 30.56
CA ARG A 220 -24.42 -21.82 30.97
C ARG A 220 -25.42 -21.50 32.07
#